data_46a4e8d16f3c575a586ed3312d5881f4
#
_entry.id   46a4e8d16f3c575a586ed3312d5881f4
#
_cell.length_a   1.000
_cell.length_b   1.000
_cell.length_c   1.000
_cell.angle_alpha   90.00
_cell.angle_beta   90.00
_cell.angle_gamma   90.00
#
_symmetry.space_group_name_H-M   'P 1'
#
loop_
_entity.id
_entity.type
_entity.pdbx_description
1 polymer ?
#
loop_
_entity_poly.entity_id
_entity_poly.type
_entity_poly.pdbx_seq_one_letter_code
_entity_poly.pdbx_strand_id
1 'polypeptide(L)'
;GYSKCDPLIEYDSSQADILDRLELDPTNKTVLYAPSFYPSSIEKISPELAQFSNEFNLIIKLHNFSWFQKRYQYQSELIRTVTDKLKNSFLAQPYDIDVIPYMLASDLLISDISSTIFEFLPLNRPIIMAECFSIRLKHRIFQRRFKRKLDLDRFDAIDFVYRINDPVQLNGLVYHA
;
A
#
# COMPACT_ATOMS: atom_id res chain seq x y z
N GLY A 1 3.55 17.77 -16.33
CA GLY A 1 2.59 17.16 -15.44
C GLY A 1 2.78 15.64 -15.38
N TYR A 2 2.28 15.04 -14.35
CA TYR A 2 2.29 13.57 -14.18
C TYR A 2 0.92 13.05 -14.62
N SER A 3 0.78 12.68 -15.90
CA SER A 3 -0.50 12.33 -16.55
C SER A 3 -1.24 11.15 -15.87
N LYS A 4 -0.55 10.33 -15.09
CA LYS A 4 -1.19 9.28 -14.27
C LYS A 4 -2.09 9.81 -13.15
N CYS A 5 -1.95 11.09 -12.78
CA CYS A 5 -2.78 11.73 -11.77
C CYS A 5 -4.01 12.42 -12.33
N ASP A 6 -4.10 12.60 -13.66
CA ASP A 6 -5.24 13.26 -14.30
C ASP A 6 -6.58 12.57 -13.95
N PRO A 7 -6.66 11.20 -13.91
CA PRO A 7 -7.88 10.52 -13.49
C PRO A 7 -8.32 10.79 -12.04
N LEU A 8 -7.41 11.20 -11.13
CA LEU A 8 -7.79 11.58 -9.77
C LEU A 8 -8.68 12.83 -9.73
N ILE A 9 -8.53 13.73 -10.72
CA ILE A 9 -9.28 15.00 -10.83
C ILE A 9 -10.62 14.78 -11.55
N GLU A 10 -10.65 13.82 -12.47
CA GLU A 10 -11.79 13.54 -13.34
C GLU A 10 -12.75 12.49 -12.77
N TYR A 11 -12.42 11.89 -11.63
CA TYR A 11 -13.22 10.80 -11.06
C TYR A 11 -14.52 11.32 -10.44
N ASP A 12 -15.67 10.89 -10.98
CA ASP A 12 -17.01 11.40 -10.63
C ASP A 12 -17.68 10.55 -9.53
N SER A 13 -16.95 10.20 -8.47
CA SER A 13 -17.53 9.51 -7.31
C SER A 13 -16.92 10.05 -6.03
N SER A 14 -17.77 10.27 -5.02
CA SER A 14 -17.30 10.66 -3.70
C SER A 14 -16.60 9.51 -2.97
N GLN A 15 -15.81 9.83 -1.96
CA GLN A 15 -15.21 8.83 -1.07
C GLN A 15 -16.26 7.88 -0.49
N ALA A 16 -17.38 8.43 -0.01
CA ALA A 16 -18.47 7.65 0.57
C ALA A 16 -19.09 6.66 -0.43
N ASP A 17 -19.33 7.09 -1.69
CA ASP A 17 -19.86 6.23 -2.74
C ASP A 17 -18.94 5.06 -3.06
N ILE A 18 -17.62 5.30 -3.00
CA ILE A 18 -16.63 4.24 -3.23
C ILE A 18 -16.63 3.26 -2.07
N LEU A 19 -16.62 3.75 -0.83
CA LEU A 19 -16.62 2.91 0.36
C LEU A 19 -17.89 2.05 0.46
N ASP A 20 -19.05 2.61 0.11
CA ASP A 20 -20.32 1.87 0.08
C ASP A 20 -20.26 0.70 -0.93
N ARG A 21 -19.71 0.95 -2.13
CA ARG A 21 -19.50 -0.12 -3.14
C ARG A 21 -18.53 -1.20 -2.69
N LEU A 22 -17.59 -0.87 -1.80
CA LEU A 22 -16.63 -1.82 -1.22
C LEU A 22 -17.17 -2.49 0.06
N GLU A 23 -18.41 -2.19 0.46
CA GLU A 23 -19.03 -2.67 1.69
C GLU A 23 -18.22 -2.30 2.95
N LEU A 24 -17.61 -1.10 2.94
CA LEU A 24 -16.81 -0.55 4.03
C LEU A 24 -17.58 0.59 4.72
N ASP A 25 -17.37 0.76 6.03
CA ASP A 25 -18.03 1.80 6.81
C ASP A 25 -17.50 3.20 6.43
N PRO A 26 -18.33 4.10 5.86
CA PRO A 26 -17.90 5.42 5.44
C PRO A 26 -17.56 6.36 6.60
N THR A 27 -17.86 5.99 7.84
CA THR A 27 -17.53 6.78 9.04
C THR A 27 -16.13 6.48 9.59
N ASN A 28 -15.54 5.37 9.18
CA ASN A 28 -14.21 4.97 9.59
C ASN A 28 -13.12 5.63 8.73
N LYS A 29 -11.99 5.94 9.34
CA LYS A 29 -10.78 6.28 8.60
C LYS A 29 -10.34 5.11 7.73
N THR A 30 -9.97 5.39 6.49
CA THR A 30 -9.63 4.36 5.49
C THR A 30 -8.15 4.37 5.17
N VAL A 31 -7.53 3.23 5.31
CA VAL A 31 -6.11 2.99 5.01
C VAL A 31 -5.99 2.18 3.73
N LEU A 32 -5.22 2.68 2.75
CA LEU A 32 -4.83 1.92 1.57
C LEU A 32 -3.44 1.30 1.79
N TYR A 33 -3.34 -0.01 1.74
CA TYR A 33 -2.06 -0.71 1.64
C TYR A 33 -1.81 -1.16 0.20
N ALA A 34 -0.86 -0.50 -0.46
CA ALA A 34 -0.49 -0.75 -1.85
C ALA A 34 1.01 -1.08 -1.98
N PRO A 35 1.43 -2.30 -1.60
CA PRO A 35 2.82 -2.69 -1.65
C PRO A 35 3.29 -3.02 -3.06
N SER A 36 4.61 -2.94 -3.29
CA SER A 36 5.24 -3.52 -4.46
C SER A 36 5.34 -5.05 -4.34
N PHE A 37 5.61 -5.73 -5.46
CA PHE A 37 5.81 -7.17 -5.45
C PHE A 37 7.25 -7.57 -5.04
N TYR A 38 8.25 -6.70 -5.31
CA TYR A 38 9.63 -6.90 -4.91
C TYR A 38 10.52 -5.66 -5.12
N PRO A 39 11.30 -5.22 -4.12
CA PRO A 39 11.22 -5.70 -2.74
C PRO A 39 9.85 -5.39 -2.15
N SER A 40 9.40 -6.17 -1.17
CA SER A 40 8.06 -6.02 -0.61
C SER A 40 8.11 -6.06 0.90
N SER A 41 7.25 -5.25 1.52
CA SER A 41 7.02 -5.26 2.96
C SER A 41 5.96 -6.29 3.39
N ILE A 42 5.30 -6.96 2.45
CA ILE A 42 4.13 -7.81 2.71
C ILE A 42 4.39 -8.78 3.87
N GLU A 43 5.50 -9.53 3.85
CA GLU A 43 5.80 -10.53 4.87
C GLU A 43 6.00 -9.93 6.28
N LYS A 44 6.45 -8.67 6.32
CA LYS A 44 6.74 -7.97 7.58
C LYS A 44 5.54 -7.18 8.10
N ILE A 45 4.77 -6.58 7.18
CA ILE A 45 3.64 -5.70 7.51
C ILE A 45 2.36 -6.50 7.76
N SER A 46 2.16 -7.66 7.13
CA SER A 46 0.93 -8.45 7.26
C SER A 46 0.53 -8.77 8.71
N PRO A 47 1.45 -9.13 9.64
CA PRO A 47 1.08 -9.34 11.04
C PRO A 47 0.54 -8.09 11.73
N GLU A 48 1.06 -6.92 11.38
CA GLU A 48 0.63 -5.63 11.93
C GLU A 48 -0.73 -5.19 11.38
N LEU A 49 -0.95 -5.41 10.07
CA LEU A 49 -2.26 -5.17 9.46
C LEU A 49 -3.36 -6.02 10.10
N ALA A 50 -3.05 -7.27 10.46
CA ALA A 50 -3.99 -8.17 11.12
C ALA A 50 -4.40 -7.71 12.54
N GLN A 51 -3.73 -6.70 13.10
CA GLN A 51 -4.04 -6.09 14.39
C GLN A 51 -4.86 -4.80 14.26
N PHE A 52 -5.17 -4.36 13.03
CA PHE A 52 -5.99 -3.16 12.85
C PHE A 52 -7.34 -3.34 13.53
N SER A 53 -7.72 -2.33 14.30
CA SER A 53 -9.03 -2.32 14.98
C SER A 53 -10.17 -2.11 13.99
N ASN A 54 -11.40 -2.37 14.46
CA ASN A 54 -12.61 -2.07 13.68
C ASN A 54 -12.85 -0.55 13.46
N GLU A 55 -11.99 0.30 14.00
CA GLU A 55 -12.05 1.77 13.81
C GLU A 55 -11.48 2.22 12.45
N PHE A 56 -10.79 1.31 11.75
CA PHE A 56 -10.23 1.58 10.43
C PHE A 56 -10.84 0.66 9.38
N ASN A 57 -11.04 1.21 8.19
CA ASN A 57 -11.16 0.41 6.99
C ASN A 57 -9.77 0.12 6.43
N LEU A 58 -9.56 -1.09 5.94
CA LEU A 58 -8.32 -1.49 5.29
C LEU A 58 -8.59 -1.92 3.84
N ILE A 59 -8.15 -1.12 2.89
CA ILE A 59 -8.15 -1.49 1.48
C ILE A 59 -6.75 -2.01 1.12
N ILE A 60 -6.66 -3.19 0.51
CA ILE A 60 -5.41 -3.76 0.06
C ILE A 60 -5.42 -3.91 -1.46
N LYS A 61 -4.45 -3.28 -2.13
CA LYS A 61 -4.26 -3.35 -3.57
C LYS A 61 -2.89 -3.93 -3.90
N LEU A 62 -2.85 -5.22 -4.20
CA LEU A 62 -1.61 -5.90 -4.57
C LEU A 62 -1.21 -5.58 -6.00
N HIS A 63 0.10 -5.59 -6.26
CA HIS A 63 0.63 -5.55 -7.61
C HIS A 63 0.25 -6.83 -8.38
N ASN A 64 -0.03 -6.71 -9.69
CA ASN A 64 -0.47 -7.85 -10.52
C ASN A 64 0.48 -9.05 -10.46
N PHE A 65 1.78 -8.83 -10.31
CA PHE A 65 2.74 -9.91 -10.17
C PHE A 65 2.56 -10.75 -8.91
N SER A 66 2.01 -10.18 -7.84
CA SER A 66 1.66 -10.92 -6.62
C SER A 66 0.52 -11.92 -6.83
N TRP A 67 -0.28 -11.73 -7.89
CA TRP A 67 -1.36 -12.62 -8.27
C TRP A 67 -0.93 -13.67 -9.32
N PHE A 68 -0.23 -13.24 -10.37
CA PHE A 68 -0.05 -14.05 -11.58
C PHE A 68 1.34 -14.67 -11.71
N GLN A 69 2.37 -14.13 -11.06
CA GLN A 69 3.69 -14.73 -11.10
C GLN A 69 3.85 -15.79 -10.01
N LYS A 70 4.01 -17.05 -10.39
CA LYS A 70 4.17 -18.21 -9.48
C LYS A 70 5.13 -17.94 -8.30
N ARG A 71 6.16 -17.14 -8.54
CA ARG A 71 7.16 -16.79 -7.53
C ARG A 71 6.63 -15.89 -6.42
N TYR A 72 5.56 -15.14 -6.66
CA TYR A 72 5.03 -14.13 -5.75
C TYR A 72 3.59 -14.42 -5.30
N GLN A 73 2.97 -15.50 -5.79
CA GLN A 73 1.57 -15.85 -5.45
C GLN A 73 1.36 -16.04 -3.95
N TYR A 74 2.39 -16.51 -3.22
CA TYR A 74 2.32 -16.61 -1.76
C TYR A 74 1.96 -15.27 -1.07
N GLN A 75 2.22 -14.12 -1.72
CA GLN A 75 1.88 -12.81 -1.19
C GLN A 75 0.37 -12.61 -1.14
N SER A 76 -0.34 -12.99 -2.21
CA SER A 76 -1.80 -12.90 -2.22
C SER A 76 -2.44 -13.88 -1.24
N GLU A 77 -1.88 -15.07 -1.07
CA GLU A 77 -2.33 -16.06 -0.09
C GLU A 77 -2.15 -15.52 1.34
N LEU A 78 -0.97 -14.94 1.64
CA LEU A 78 -0.70 -14.33 2.93
C LEU A 78 -1.68 -13.19 3.25
N ILE A 79 -1.93 -12.29 2.29
CA ILE A 79 -2.85 -11.17 2.47
C ILE A 79 -4.29 -11.64 2.68
N ARG A 80 -4.75 -12.68 1.99
CA ARG A 80 -6.06 -13.29 2.24
C ARG A 80 -6.21 -13.73 3.69
N THR A 81 -5.18 -14.35 4.28
CA THR A 81 -5.23 -14.74 5.69
C THR A 81 -5.33 -13.55 6.65
N VAL A 82 -4.93 -12.36 6.22
CA VAL A 82 -5.13 -11.10 6.98
C VAL A 82 -6.55 -10.62 6.84
N THR A 83 -7.04 -10.45 5.59
CA THR A 83 -8.37 -9.92 5.32
C THR A 83 -9.48 -10.80 5.88
N ASP A 84 -9.32 -12.12 5.85
CA ASP A 84 -10.29 -13.07 6.43
C ASP A 84 -10.52 -12.89 7.94
N LYS A 85 -9.59 -12.21 8.63
CA LYS A 85 -9.67 -11.94 10.08
C LYS A 85 -10.24 -10.55 10.41
N LEU A 86 -10.31 -9.66 9.43
CA LEU A 86 -10.71 -8.28 9.61
C LEU A 86 -12.12 -8.06 9.04
N LYS A 87 -13.01 -7.46 9.83
CA LYS A 87 -14.38 -7.16 9.38
C LYS A 87 -14.43 -6.02 8.36
N ASN A 88 -13.61 -5.00 8.57
CA ASN A 88 -13.60 -3.76 7.76
C ASN A 88 -12.43 -3.80 6.79
N SER A 89 -12.34 -4.83 5.95
CA SER A 89 -11.26 -4.95 4.99
C SER A 89 -11.74 -5.35 3.60
N PHE A 90 -11.09 -4.80 2.59
CA PHE A 90 -11.32 -5.11 1.19
C PHE A 90 -10.02 -5.46 0.48
N LEU A 91 -9.98 -6.61 -0.18
CA LEU A 91 -8.86 -7.02 -1.03
C LEU A 91 -9.25 -6.85 -2.50
N ALA A 92 -8.63 -5.86 -3.16
CA ALA A 92 -8.82 -5.61 -4.58
C ALA A 92 -8.50 -6.85 -5.41
N GLN A 93 -9.38 -7.17 -6.36
CA GLN A 93 -9.27 -8.38 -7.17
C GLN A 93 -8.13 -8.27 -8.21
N PRO A 94 -7.62 -9.41 -8.72
CA PRO A 94 -6.51 -9.41 -9.68
C PRO A 94 -6.79 -8.66 -10.99
N TYR A 95 -8.06 -8.56 -11.40
CA TYR A 95 -8.50 -7.88 -12.61
C TYR A 95 -8.77 -6.38 -12.40
N ASP A 96 -8.80 -5.91 -11.16
CA ASP A 96 -8.87 -4.49 -10.85
C ASP A 96 -7.51 -3.85 -11.14
N ILE A 97 -7.33 -3.35 -12.33
CA ILE A 97 -6.04 -2.79 -12.75
C ILE A 97 -5.84 -1.40 -12.14
N ASP A 98 -6.92 -0.63 -12.05
CA ASP A 98 -6.88 0.75 -11.60
C ASP A 98 -6.75 0.84 -10.06
N VAL A 99 -5.84 1.70 -9.62
CA VAL A 99 -5.62 2.00 -8.19
C VAL A 99 -6.35 3.29 -7.77
N ILE A 100 -6.78 4.10 -8.71
CA ILE A 100 -7.35 5.44 -8.48
C ILE A 100 -8.56 5.41 -7.54
N PRO A 101 -9.58 4.53 -7.74
CA PRO A 101 -10.73 4.48 -6.84
C PRO A 101 -10.31 4.23 -5.39
N TYR A 102 -9.33 3.36 -5.18
CA TYR A 102 -8.85 3.02 -3.84
C TYR A 102 -8.06 4.17 -3.20
N MET A 103 -7.31 4.93 -4.00
CA MET A 103 -6.64 6.15 -3.54
C MET A 103 -7.66 7.21 -3.10
N LEU A 104 -8.69 7.44 -3.89
CA LEU A 104 -9.76 8.40 -3.58
C LEU A 104 -10.54 8.03 -2.32
N ALA A 105 -10.74 6.71 -2.10
CA ALA A 105 -11.42 6.19 -0.93
C ALA A 105 -10.60 6.26 0.37
N SER A 106 -9.28 6.54 0.30
CA SER A 106 -8.38 6.33 1.44
C SER A 106 -7.87 7.63 2.04
N ASP A 107 -7.86 7.74 3.36
CA ASP A 107 -7.34 8.89 4.12
C ASP A 107 -5.82 8.80 4.29
N LEU A 108 -5.23 7.60 4.18
CA LEU A 108 -3.81 7.33 4.38
C LEU A 108 -3.34 6.24 3.41
N LEU A 109 -2.13 6.41 2.87
CA LEU A 109 -1.45 5.39 2.07
C LEU A 109 -0.31 4.74 2.88
N ILE A 110 -0.27 3.40 2.85
CA ILE A 110 0.91 2.63 3.22
C ILE A 110 1.44 1.98 1.94
N SER A 111 2.70 2.24 1.59
CA SER A 111 3.31 1.65 0.40
C SER A 111 4.79 1.35 0.63
N ASP A 112 5.35 0.51 -0.21
CA ASP A 112 6.78 0.27 -0.30
C ASP A 112 7.47 1.40 -1.10
N ILE A 113 8.71 1.17 -1.51
CA ILE A 113 9.41 1.99 -2.50
C ILE A 113 8.75 1.80 -3.87
N SER A 114 7.75 2.62 -4.15
CA SER A 114 6.85 2.48 -5.31
C SER A 114 6.45 3.83 -5.87
N SER A 115 6.16 3.88 -7.19
CA SER A 115 5.60 5.08 -7.84
C SER A 115 4.24 5.50 -7.27
N THR A 116 3.52 4.58 -6.63
CA THR A 116 2.23 4.82 -5.97
C THR A 116 2.30 5.97 -4.96
N ILE A 117 3.46 6.14 -4.29
CA ILE A 117 3.70 7.28 -3.38
C ILE A 117 3.51 8.62 -4.11
N PHE A 118 4.08 8.75 -5.32
CA PHE A 118 3.96 9.99 -6.12
C PHE A 118 2.57 10.16 -6.73
N GLU A 119 1.90 9.04 -7.03
CA GLU A 119 0.54 9.04 -7.56
C GLU A 119 -0.49 9.47 -6.50
N PHE A 120 -0.20 9.25 -5.20
CA PHE A 120 -1.06 9.64 -4.08
C PHE A 120 -0.90 11.10 -3.64
N LEU A 121 0.24 11.74 -3.95
CA LEU A 121 0.57 13.10 -3.52
C LEU A 121 -0.50 14.17 -3.82
N PRO A 122 -1.16 14.17 -5.01
CA PRO A 122 -2.17 15.18 -5.33
C PRO A 122 -3.35 15.22 -4.35
N LEU A 123 -3.57 14.14 -3.60
CA LEU A 123 -4.63 14.07 -2.60
C LEU A 123 -4.27 14.82 -1.30
N ASN A 124 -3.02 15.22 -1.12
CA ASN A 124 -2.51 15.90 0.07
C ASN A 124 -2.90 15.19 1.39
N ARG A 125 -2.77 13.86 1.38
CA ARG A 125 -3.06 12.97 2.52
C ARG A 125 -1.78 12.30 3.00
N PRO A 126 -1.70 11.85 4.27
CA PRO A 126 -0.52 11.19 4.84
C PRO A 126 -0.07 9.96 4.04
N ILE A 127 1.25 9.74 4.00
CA ILE A 127 1.86 8.57 3.35
C ILE A 127 2.86 7.94 4.32
N ILE A 128 2.72 6.63 4.55
CA ILE A 128 3.69 5.82 5.27
C ILE A 128 4.46 4.98 4.25
N MET A 129 5.78 5.20 4.17
CA MET A 129 6.67 4.40 3.34
C MET A 129 7.29 3.28 4.18
N ALA A 130 6.95 2.03 3.87
CA ALA A 130 7.44 0.84 4.53
C ALA A 130 8.79 0.40 3.93
N GLU A 131 9.88 0.64 4.65
CA GLU A 131 11.24 0.23 4.27
C GLU A 131 11.63 -1.12 4.90
N CYS A 132 10.71 -1.77 5.61
CA CYS A 132 10.90 -3.03 6.30
C CYS A 132 10.70 -4.26 5.38
N PHE A 133 11.42 -4.33 4.29
CA PHE A 133 11.29 -5.39 3.30
C PHE A 133 12.40 -6.45 3.37
N SER A 134 12.06 -7.66 2.91
CA SER A 134 13.01 -8.77 2.80
C SER A 134 13.75 -8.74 1.46
N ILE A 135 15.08 -8.65 1.52
CA ILE A 135 15.95 -8.68 0.33
C ILE A 135 16.52 -10.08 0.14
N ARG A 136 16.43 -10.62 -1.08
CA ARG A 136 17.01 -11.92 -1.44
C ARG A 136 18.53 -11.93 -1.28
N LEU A 137 19.09 -13.09 -0.91
CA LEU A 137 20.53 -13.25 -0.64
C LEU A 137 21.42 -12.68 -1.75
N LYS A 138 21.11 -12.97 -3.03
CA LYS A 138 21.86 -12.41 -4.15
C LYS A 138 21.87 -10.89 -4.21
N HIS A 139 20.77 -10.24 -3.81
CA HIS A 139 20.67 -8.77 -3.78
C HIS A 139 21.32 -8.18 -2.53
N ARG A 140 21.42 -8.96 -1.45
CA ARG A 140 22.22 -8.60 -0.26
C ARG A 140 23.72 -8.58 -0.58
N ILE A 141 24.19 -9.51 -1.44
CA ILE A 141 25.60 -9.58 -1.87
C ILE A 141 25.92 -8.45 -2.87
N PHE A 142 25.04 -8.17 -3.83
CA PHE A 142 25.22 -7.16 -4.86
C PHE A 142 24.43 -5.87 -4.58
N GLN A 143 24.51 -5.35 -3.38
CA GLN A 143 23.70 -4.22 -2.89
C GLN A 143 23.77 -2.96 -3.78
N ARG A 144 24.97 -2.55 -4.24
CA ARG A 144 25.13 -1.36 -5.10
C ARG A 144 24.32 -1.46 -6.40
N ARG A 145 24.36 -2.64 -7.05
CA ARG A 145 23.62 -2.88 -8.30
C ARG A 145 22.11 -2.93 -8.06
N PHE A 146 21.70 -3.48 -6.92
CA PHE A 146 20.31 -3.54 -6.51
C PHE A 146 19.75 -2.15 -6.19
N LYS A 147 20.46 -1.34 -5.38
CA LYS A 147 20.08 0.03 -5.04
C LYS A 147 19.88 0.89 -6.30
N ARG A 148 20.82 0.86 -7.23
CA ARG A 148 20.71 1.60 -8.49
C ARG A 148 19.50 1.16 -9.34
N LYS A 149 19.14 -0.13 -9.32
CA LYS A 149 17.99 -0.65 -10.07
C LYS A 149 16.66 -0.16 -9.50
N LEU A 150 16.58 0.11 -8.21
CA LEU A 150 15.38 0.59 -7.51
C LEU A 150 15.25 2.10 -7.49
N ASP A 151 16.24 2.83 -8.03
CA ASP A 151 16.30 4.31 -7.98
C ASP A 151 16.14 4.82 -6.53
N LEU A 152 16.82 4.15 -5.59
CA LEU A 152 16.70 4.45 -4.16
C LEU A 152 17.08 5.89 -3.84
N ASP A 153 18.05 6.46 -4.57
CA ASP A 153 18.49 7.85 -4.38
C ASP A 153 17.32 8.84 -4.53
N ARG A 154 16.37 8.54 -5.43
CA ARG A 154 15.14 9.32 -5.59
C ARG A 154 14.22 9.23 -4.38
N PHE A 155 14.11 8.04 -3.77
CA PHE A 155 13.28 7.84 -2.60
C PHE A 155 13.97 8.32 -1.31
N ASP A 156 15.30 8.27 -1.25
CA ASP A 156 16.08 8.80 -0.12
C ASP A 156 15.90 10.32 0.02
N ALA A 157 15.68 11.03 -1.09
CA ALA A 157 15.45 12.48 -1.13
C ALA A 157 14.02 12.92 -0.74
N ILE A 158 13.09 11.97 -0.50
CA ILE A 158 11.70 12.29 -0.13
C ILE A 158 11.64 12.67 1.35
N ASP A 159 11.06 13.82 1.67
CA ASP A 159 10.88 14.36 3.02
C ASP A 159 9.41 14.48 3.46
N PHE A 160 8.46 14.16 2.58
CA PHE A 160 7.02 14.30 2.79
C PHE A 160 6.31 13.01 3.21
N VAL A 161 7.05 11.94 3.57
CA VAL A 161 6.49 10.66 3.98
C VAL A 161 6.97 10.28 5.38
N TYR A 162 6.12 9.59 6.13
CA TYR A 162 6.54 8.88 7.34
C TYR A 162 7.25 7.59 6.93
N ARG A 163 8.46 7.35 7.45
CA ARG A 163 9.24 6.15 7.13
C ARG A 163 9.20 5.16 8.28
N ILE A 164 8.97 3.88 7.98
CA ILE A 164 9.07 2.81 8.97
C ILE A 164 10.06 1.75 8.52
N ASN A 165 11.03 1.46 9.37
CA ASN A 165 12.02 0.40 9.21
C ASN A 165 11.68 -0.82 10.08
N ASP A 166 10.87 -0.61 11.13
CA ASP A 166 10.34 -1.63 12.01
C ASP A 166 8.81 -1.71 11.84
N PRO A 167 8.26 -2.88 11.46
CA PRO A 167 6.82 -3.07 11.28
C PRO A 167 5.98 -2.68 12.50
N VAL A 168 6.49 -2.89 13.72
CA VAL A 168 5.79 -2.58 14.98
C VAL A 168 5.42 -1.09 15.10
N GLN A 169 6.15 -0.21 14.41
CA GLN A 169 5.84 1.23 14.38
C GLN A 169 4.54 1.56 13.62
N LEU A 170 4.06 0.63 12.78
CA LEU A 170 2.95 0.89 11.87
C LEU A 170 1.68 1.33 12.60
N ASN A 171 1.23 0.55 13.57
CA ASN A 171 -0.01 0.83 14.29
C ASN A 171 0.03 2.20 14.97
N GLY A 172 1.13 2.54 15.66
CA GLY A 172 1.30 3.85 16.29
C GLY A 172 1.21 5.00 15.29
N LEU A 173 1.81 4.87 14.10
CA LEU A 173 1.78 5.92 13.07
C LEU A 173 0.40 6.06 12.42
N VAL A 174 -0.32 4.97 12.18
CA VAL A 174 -1.67 5.02 11.60
C VAL A 174 -2.65 5.79 12.49
N TYR A 175 -2.51 5.68 13.82
CA TYR A 175 -3.34 6.43 14.77
C TYR A 175 -2.97 7.93 14.86
N HIS A 176 -1.75 8.30 14.50
CA HIS A 176 -1.25 9.69 14.60
C HIS A 176 -1.30 10.46 13.28
N ALA A 177 -1.41 9.78 12.15
CA ALA A 177 -1.46 10.38 10.83
C ALA A 177 -2.88 10.77 10.43
#